data_f3523bf51c873b3d7124b2090200290a
#
_entry.id   f3523bf51c873b3d7124b2090200290a
#
_cell.length_a   1.000
_cell.length_b   1.000
_cell.length_c   1.000
_cell.angle_alpha   90.00
_cell.angle_beta   90.00
_cell.angle_gamma   90.00
#
_symmetry.space_group_name_H-M   'P 1'
#
loop_
_entity.id
_entity.type
_entity.pdbx_description
1 polymer ?
#
loop_
_entity_poly.entity_id
_entity_poly.type
_entity_poly.pdbx_seq_one_letter_code
_entity_poly.pdbx_strand_id
1 'polypeptide(L)'
;MIDISGHLRPYRSELGFEDNTRDFVINCCGYQHFTTKDFSRSRPNGRLDFQLIYIYSGCGYFKIDHNLIHREKGDIQIFYPGEPQEYFYYAKDTPEVYWIHFTGKNCEKLLADYDIHSCHIGENVLFKTIFQEIIFELQLKKYGFETYIASDFMKLLVC
;
A
#
# COMPACT_ATOMS: atom_id res chain seq x y z
N MET A 1 -15.17 -1.75 11.81
CA MET A 1 -14.00 -1.70 10.88
C MET A 1 -13.37 -3.08 10.81
N ILE A 2 -13.06 -3.55 9.62
CA ILE A 2 -12.22 -4.73 9.39
C ILE A 2 -10.81 -4.23 9.10
N ASP A 3 -9.82 -4.83 9.76
CA ASP A 3 -8.40 -4.49 9.57
C ASP A 3 -7.58 -5.78 9.64
N ILE A 4 -7.08 -6.22 8.49
CA ILE A 4 -6.31 -7.47 8.34
C ILE A 4 -4.97 -7.12 7.74
N SER A 5 -3.88 -7.56 8.35
CA SER A 5 -2.53 -7.26 7.85
C SER A 5 -1.51 -8.34 8.19
N GLY A 6 -0.45 -8.37 7.40
CA GLY A 6 0.75 -9.15 7.65
C GLY A 6 1.97 -8.23 7.70
N HIS A 7 2.94 -8.55 8.56
CA HIS A 7 4.13 -7.74 8.79
C HIS A 7 5.38 -8.61 8.74
N LEU A 8 6.42 -8.11 8.07
CA LEU A 8 7.72 -8.81 8.01
C LEU A 8 8.37 -8.87 9.40
N ARG A 9 8.32 -7.77 10.14
CA ARG A 9 8.93 -7.64 11.46
C ARG A 9 7.95 -7.96 12.57
N PRO A 10 8.41 -8.41 13.75
CA PRO A 10 7.53 -8.75 14.88
C PRO A 10 6.90 -7.52 15.56
N TYR A 11 7.35 -6.31 15.21
CA TYR A 11 6.82 -5.06 15.74
C TYR A 11 6.45 -4.10 14.62
N ARG A 12 5.47 -3.23 14.87
CA ARG A 12 5.01 -2.22 13.93
C ARG A 12 5.73 -0.90 14.17
N SER A 13 5.94 -0.14 13.09
CA SER A 13 6.40 1.23 13.14
C SER A 13 5.46 2.12 12.33
N GLU A 14 5.05 3.24 12.90
CA GLU A 14 4.23 4.23 12.19
C GLU A 14 4.97 4.89 11.02
N LEU A 15 6.31 4.97 11.12
CA LEU A 15 7.15 5.55 10.09
C LEU A 15 7.68 4.53 9.09
N GLY A 16 7.49 3.24 9.36
CA GLY A 16 8.01 2.17 8.54
C GLY A 16 9.49 1.89 8.77
N PHE A 17 10.09 1.19 7.82
CA PHE A 17 11.48 0.74 7.88
C PHE A 17 12.16 0.99 6.53
N GLU A 18 13.39 1.49 6.57
CA GLU A 18 14.25 1.64 5.41
C GLU A 18 15.28 0.52 5.39
N ASP A 19 15.46 -0.13 4.24
CA ASP A 19 16.52 -1.11 4.01
C ASP A 19 17.12 -0.89 2.62
N ASN A 20 18.25 -0.20 2.57
CA ASN A 20 18.99 0.09 1.34
C ASN A 20 20.09 -0.95 1.05
N THR A 21 20.15 -2.03 1.81
CA THR A 21 21.09 -3.14 1.61
C THR A 21 20.58 -4.16 0.61
N ARG A 22 19.26 -4.24 0.45
CA ARG A 22 18.58 -5.16 -0.48
C ARG A 22 17.93 -4.41 -1.62
N ASP A 23 17.71 -5.09 -2.72
CA ASP A 23 17.08 -4.50 -3.91
C ASP A 23 15.62 -4.15 -3.65
N PHE A 24 14.88 -5.06 -3.00
CA PHE A 24 13.46 -4.92 -2.75
C PHE A 24 13.02 -5.74 -1.53
N VAL A 25 12.25 -5.11 -0.65
CA VAL A 25 11.70 -5.73 0.57
C VAL A 25 10.28 -5.25 0.79
N ILE A 26 9.34 -6.17 1.02
CA ILE A 26 8.00 -5.84 1.47
C ILE A 26 7.99 -5.83 3.01
N ASN A 27 7.69 -4.67 3.60
CA ASN A 27 7.62 -4.48 5.04
C ASN A 27 6.30 -4.97 5.65
N CYS A 28 5.20 -4.66 4.99
CA CYS A 28 3.86 -5.06 5.41
C CYS A 28 2.84 -4.86 4.30
N CYS A 29 1.72 -5.53 4.44
CA CYS A 29 0.60 -5.45 3.51
C CYS A 29 -0.70 -5.65 4.28
N GLY A 30 -1.76 -4.96 3.88
CA GLY A 30 -3.02 -5.06 4.59
C GLY A 30 -4.24 -4.68 3.78
N TYR A 31 -5.37 -4.95 4.40
CA TYR A 31 -6.70 -4.64 3.93
C TYR A 31 -7.49 -3.97 5.05
N GLN A 32 -8.23 -2.91 4.72
CA GLN A 32 -9.11 -2.21 5.65
C GLN A 32 -10.46 -1.95 5.00
N HIS A 33 -11.51 -2.13 5.79
CA HIS A 33 -12.88 -1.79 5.42
C HIS A 33 -13.50 -0.92 6.52
N PHE A 34 -13.87 0.30 6.17
CA PHE A 34 -14.41 1.29 7.10
C PHE A 34 -15.92 1.41 6.93
N THR A 35 -16.68 1.02 7.95
CA THR A 35 -18.16 0.99 7.92
C THR A 35 -18.81 1.79 9.02
N THR A 36 -18.10 2.06 10.14
CA THR A 36 -18.69 2.64 11.35
C THR A 36 -18.04 3.93 11.82
N LYS A 37 -16.75 4.09 11.55
CA LYS A 37 -15.99 5.26 11.95
C LYS A 37 -15.17 5.79 10.79
N ASP A 38 -15.10 7.11 10.69
CA ASP A 38 -14.17 7.78 9.79
C ASP A 38 -12.73 7.50 10.21
N PHE A 39 -11.85 7.53 9.24
CA PHE A 39 -10.42 7.31 9.46
C PHE A 39 -9.63 8.47 8.84
N SER A 40 -8.59 8.89 9.54
CA SER A 40 -7.64 9.87 9.01
C SER A 40 -6.21 9.49 9.36
N ARG A 41 -5.29 9.90 8.50
CA ARG A 41 -3.86 9.71 8.73
C ARG A 41 -3.14 11.00 8.35
N SER A 42 -2.23 11.43 9.23
CA SER A 42 -1.34 12.57 8.97
C SER A 42 0.08 12.21 9.35
N ARG A 43 0.98 12.33 8.37
CA ARG A 43 2.42 12.17 8.55
C ARG A 43 3.13 13.31 7.82
N PRO A 44 3.36 14.44 8.49
CA PRO A 44 3.94 15.63 7.84
C PRO A 44 5.31 15.40 7.20
N ASN A 45 6.10 14.48 7.76
CA ASN A 45 7.43 14.12 7.26
C ASN A 45 7.44 12.79 6.48
N GLY A 46 6.24 12.26 6.17
CA GLY A 46 6.11 11.00 5.45
C GLY A 46 6.55 9.77 6.22
N ARG A 47 6.85 8.72 5.47
CA ARG A 47 7.36 7.44 5.97
C ARG A 47 8.79 7.23 5.51
N LEU A 48 9.47 6.24 6.09
CA LEU A 48 10.81 5.79 5.66
C LEU A 48 10.75 4.86 4.44
N ASP A 49 9.59 4.26 4.19
CA ASP A 49 9.34 3.33 3.08
C ASP A 49 8.34 3.91 2.06
N PHE A 50 8.20 3.24 0.94
CA PHE A 50 7.15 3.50 -0.05
C PHE A 50 5.82 2.96 0.45
N GLN A 51 4.73 3.61 0.07
CA GLN A 51 3.38 3.14 0.31
C GLN A 51 2.57 3.19 -0.98
N LEU A 52 1.93 2.08 -1.33
CA LEU A 52 0.93 2.01 -2.38
C LEU A 52 -0.41 1.68 -1.73
N ILE A 53 -1.44 2.46 -2.06
CA ILE A 53 -2.82 2.25 -1.63
C ILE A 53 -3.67 2.00 -2.88
N TYR A 54 -4.49 0.96 -2.86
CA TYR A 54 -5.47 0.64 -3.89
C TYR A 54 -6.87 0.76 -3.32
N ILE A 55 -7.71 1.59 -3.95
CA ILE A 55 -9.12 1.73 -3.58
C ILE A 55 -9.90 0.62 -4.28
N TYR A 56 -10.24 -0.41 -3.52
CA TYR A 56 -10.98 -1.56 -4.05
C TYR A 56 -12.48 -1.27 -4.16
N SER A 57 -13.04 -0.49 -3.23
CA SER A 57 -14.44 -0.08 -3.21
C SER A 57 -14.59 1.22 -2.44
N GLY A 58 -15.64 1.99 -2.72
CA GLY A 58 -15.85 3.30 -2.12
C GLY A 58 -14.85 4.33 -2.64
N CYS A 59 -14.43 5.23 -1.77
CA CYS A 59 -13.48 6.29 -2.14
C CYS A 59 -12.65 6.77 -0.94
N GLY A 60 -11.59 7.51 -1.25
CA GLY A 60 -10.74 8.17 -0.27
C GLY A 60 -10.35 9.57 -0.74
N TYR A 61 -9.86 10.37 0.20
CA TYR A 61 -9.46 11.77 -0.04
C TYR A 61 -8.02 11.95 0.41
N PHE A 62 -7.20 12.49 -0.49
CA PHE A 62 -5.75 12.62 -0.30
C PHE A 62 -5.32 14.06 -0.55
N LYS A 63 -4.59 14.65 0.39
CA LYS A 63 -3.98 15.97 0.19
C LYS A 63 -2.61 15.80 -0.43
N ILE A 64 -2.46 16.23 -1.66
CA ILE A 64 -1.22 16.16 -2.44
C ILE A 64 -0.90 17.57 -2.93
N ASP A 65 0.28 18.10 -2.57
CA ASP A 65 0.73 19.43 -2.97
C ASP A 65 -0.31 20.53 -2.73
N HIS A 66 -0.92 20.52 -1.52
CA HIS A 66 -1.99 21.43 -1.09
C HIS A 66 -3.33 21.27 -1.83
N ASN A 67 -3.45 20.28 -2.71
CA ASN A 67 -4.69 19.95 -3.39
C ASN A 67 -5.36 18.74 -2.77
N LEU A 68 -6.68 18.78 -2.67
CA LEU A 68 -7.48 17.64 -2.25
C LEU A 68 -7.81 16.78 -3.47
N ILE A 69 -7.27 15.56 -3.50
CA ILE A 69 -7.50 14.60 -4.58
C ILE A 69 -8.51 13.56 -4.10
N HIS A 70 -9.58 13.41 -4.84
CA HIS A 70 -10.57 12.37 -4.65
C HIS A 70 -10.12 11.11 -5.41
N ARG A 71 -9.91 10.02 -4.69
CA ARG A 71 -9.60 8.70 -5.26
C ARG A 71 -10.80 7.80 -5.12
N GLU A 72 -11.23 7.22 -6.23
CA GLU A 72 -12.39 6.34 -6.27
C GLU A 72 -11.98 4.90 -6.59
N LYS A 73 -12.96 4.03 -6.61
CA LYS A 73 -12.77 2.61 -6.93
C LYS A 73 -11.93 2.43 -8.20
N GLY A 74 -10.87 1.65 -8.11
CA GLY A 74 -9.93 1.41 -9.19
C GLY A 74 -8.73 2.35 -9.23
N ASP A 75 -8.65 3.30 -8.30
CA ASP A 75 -7.51 4.21 -8.21
C ASP A 75 -6.41 3.65 -7.32
N ILE A 76 -5.17 4.00 -7.67
CA ILE A 76 -4.01 3.81 -6.81
C ILE A 76 -3.43 5.16 -6.39
N GLN A 77 -2.94 5.21 -5.17
CA GLN A 77 -2.17 6.33 -4.63
C GLN A 77 -0.83 5.81 -4.14
N ILE A 78 0.25 6.44 -4.59
CA ILE A 78 1.61 6.09 -4.18
C ILE A 78 2.22 7.27 -3.43
N PHE A 79 2.92 6.95 -2.34
CA PHE A 79 3.75 7.87 -1.60
C PHE A 79 5.19 7.36 -1.58
N TYR A 80 6.12 8.24 -1.90
CA TYR A 80 7.56 7.99 -1.79
C TYR A 80 8.05 8.24 -0.35
N PRO A 81 9.18 7.67 0.05
CA PRO A 81 9.80 7.97 1.34
C PRO A 81 9.97 9.49 1.55
N GLY A 82 9.62 9.98 2.73
CA GLY A 82 9.70 11.39 3.08
C GLY A 82 8.61 12.29 2.49
N GLU A 83 7.76 11.77 1.62
CA GLU A 83 6.65 12.53 1.06
C GLU A 83 5.55 12.73 2.10
N PRO A 84 5.11 13.98 2.39
CA PRO A 84 4.06 14.22 3.35
C PRO A 84 2.78 13.45 3.01
N GLN A 85 2.17 12.85 4.02
CA GLN A 85 0.94 12.09 3.87
C GLN A 85 -0.17 12.72 4.71
N GLU A 86 -1.28 13.06 4.06
CA GLU A 86 -2.52 13.42 4.73
C GLU A 86 -3.68 12.88 3.91
N TYR A 87 -4.42 11.93 4.48
CA TYR A 87 -5.56 11.33 3.81
C TYR A 87 -6.61 10.87 4.80
N PHE A 88 -7.84 10.71 4.32
CA PHE A 88 -8.97 10.29 5.13
C PHE A 88 -10.00 9.52 4.33
N TYR A 89 -10.74 8.68 5.07
CA TYR A 89 -11.86 7.88 4.58
C TYR A 89 -13.09 8.17 5.41
N TYR A 90 -14.22 8.38 4.77
CA TYR A 90 -15.52 8.52 5.44
C TYR A 90 -16.23 7.17 5.49
N ALA A 91 -16.72 6.78 6.67
CA ALA A 91 -17.44 5.53 6.87
C ALA A 91 -18.72 5.45 6.01
N LYS A 92 -19.36 6.60 5.74
CA LYS A 92 -20.55 6.68 4.87
C LYS A 92 -20.29 6.18 3.45
N ASP A 93 -19.06 6.29 2.97
CA ASP A 93 -18.65 5.84 1.63
C ASP A 93 -18.24 4.36 1.62
N THR A 94 -18.23 3.72 2.79
CA THR A 94 -17.87 2.31 3.01
C THR A 94 -16.60 1.86 2.27
N PRO A 95 -15.48 2.62 2.36
CA PRO A 95 -14.31 2.31 1.57
C PRO A 95 -13.66 0.99 1.98
N GLU A 96 -13.23 0.25 0.97
CA GLU A 96 -12.36 -0.91 1.10
C GLU A 96 -11.04 -0.60 0.42
N VAL A 97 -9.96 -0.71 1.15
CA VAL A 97 -8.63 -0.37 0.66
C VAL A 97 -7.64 -1.49 0.93
N TYR A 98 -6.77 -1.74 -0.05
CA TYR A 98 -5.56 -2.53 0.13
C TYR A 98 -4.36 -1.59 0.18
N TRP A 99 -3.39 -1.91 1.00
CA TRP A 99 -2.17 -1.13 1.10
C TRP A 99 -0.95 -2.03 1.25
N ILE A 100 0.18 -1.57 0.75
CA ILE A 100 1.46 -2.27 0.85
C ILE A 100 2.57 -1.26 1.10
N HIS A 101 3.48 -1.59 2.01
CA HIS A 101 4.67 -0.81 2.29
C HIS A 101 5.90 -1.62 1.88
N PHE A 102 6.81 -0.98 1.16
CA PHE A 102 8.01 -1.63 0.64
C PHE A 102 9.20 -0.68 0.63
N THR A 103 10.38 -1.24 0.61
CA THR A 103 11.65 -0.52 0.64
C THR A 103 12.71 -1.27 -0.16
N GLY A 104 13.84 -0.63 -0.42
CA GLY A 104 14.97 -1.22 -1.13
C GLY A 104 15.64 -0.23 -2.06
N LYS A 105 16.92 -0.47 -2.37
CA LYS A 105 17.72 0.44 -3.20
C LYS A 105 17.24 0.55 -4.66
N ASN A 106 16.46 -0.43 -5.15
CA ASN A 106 15.96 -0.45 -6.53
C ASN A 106 14.47 -0.10 -6.65
N CYS A 107 13.78 0.26 -5.56
CA CYS A 107 12.34 0.54 -5.60
C CYS A 107 11.98 1.68 -6.54
N GLU A 108 12.70 2.79 -6.47
CA GLU A 108 12.44 3.97 -7.31
C GLU A 108 12.62 3.65 -8.80
N LYS A 109 13.71 2.94 -9.13
CA LYS A 109 13.95 2.46 -10.49
C LYS A 109 12.85 1.50 -10.95
N LEU A 110 12.41 0.59 -10.08
CA LEU A 110 11.36 -0.38 -10.38
C LEU A 110 10.04 0.32 -10.73
N LEU A 111 9.64 1.31 -9.93
CA LEU A 111 8.43 2.08 -10.21
C LEU A 111 8.54 2.85 -11.54
N ALA A 112 9.71 3.42 -11.83
CA ALA A 112 9.95 4.13 -13.08
C ALA A 112 9.95 3.19 -14.30
N ASP A 113 10.59 2.03 -14.21
CA ASP A 113 10.69 1.06 -15.31
C ASP A 113 9.31 0.54 -15.74
N TYR A 114 8.35 0.44 -14.81
CA TYR A 114 6.98 0.00 -15.08
C TYR A 114 5.97 1.15 -15.18
N ASP A 115 6.43 2.40 -15.17
CA ASP A 115 5.59 3.60 -15.21
C ASP A 115 4.51 3.62 -14.12
N ILE A 116 4.87 3.18 -12.92
CA ILE A 116 3.94 3.09 -11.79
C ILE A 116 3.84 4.45 -11.10
N HIS A 117 2.67 5.04 -11.14
CA HIS A 117 2.36 6.32 -10.53
C HIS A 117 0.91 6.34 -10.03
N SER A 118 0.54 7.35 -9.27
CA SER A 118 -0.83 7.51 -8.78
C SER A 118 -1.78 7.78 -9.94
N CYS A 119 -2.66 6.84 -10.24
CA CYS A 119 -3.56 6.90 -11.39
C CYS A 119 -4.78 5.98 -11.22
N HIS A 120 -5.69 6.04 -12.19
CA HIS A 120 -6.78 5.08 -12.30
C HIS A 120 -6.32 3.85 -13.10
N ILE A 121 -6.41 2.68 -12.49
CA ILE A 121 -6.05 1.40 -13.14
C ILE A 121 -7.28 0.52 -13.40
N GLY A 122 -8.45 0.94 -12.91
CA GLY A 122 -9.69 0.20 -13.03
C GLY A 122 -9.86 -0.91 -12.00
N GLU A 123 -10.95 -1.65 -12.16
CA GLU A 123 -11.26 -2.80 -11.32
C GLU A 123 -10.48 -4.01 -11.81
N ASN A 124 -9.63 -4.54 -10.94
CA ASN A 124 -8.84 -5.71 -11.27
C ASN A 124 -8.91 -6.74 -10.13
N VAL A 125 -9.62 -7.84 -10.42
CA VAL A 125 -9.76 -8.95 -9.46
C VAL A 125 -8.41 -9.56 -9.10
N LEU A 126 -7.46 -9.54 -10.04
CA LEU A 126 -6.11 -10.05 -9.80
C LEU A 126 -5.37 -9.23 -8.75
N PHE A 127 -5.56 -7.91 -8.72
CA PHE A 127 -5.02 -7.05 -7.67
C PHE A 127 -5.44 -7.51 -6.28
N LYS A 128 -6.75 -7.71 -6.08
CA LYS A 128 -7.28 -8.22 -4.81
C LYS A 128 -6.62 -9.54 -4.42
N THR A 129 -6.55 -10.48 -5.36
CA THR A 129 -5.97 -11.80 -5.12
C THR A 129 -4.50 -11.70 -4.72
N ILE A 130 -3.71 -10.91 -5.43
CA ILE A 130 -2.29 -10.71 -5.13
C ILE A 130 -2.10 -10.09 -3.73
N PHE A 131 -2.85 -9.04 -3.39
CA PHE A 131 -2.79 -8.45 -2.05
C PHE A 131 -3.12 -9.47 -0.96
N GLN A 132 -4.17 -10.27 -1.17
CA GLN A 132 -4.56 -11.31 -0.20
C GLN A 132 -3.47 -12.38 -0.03
N GLU A 133 -2.84 -12.81 -1.12
CA GLU A 133 -1.72 -13.77 -1.07
C GLU A 133 -0.53 -13.19 -0.31
N ILE A 134 -0.15 -11.94 -0.56
CA ILE A 134 0.94 -11.27 0.15
C ILE A 134 0.64 -11.17 1.65
N ILE A 135 -0.57 -10.75 2.03
CA ILE A 135 -0.99 -10.69 3.43
C ILE A 135 -0.87 -12.06 4.09
N PHE A 136 -1.38 -13.08 3.45
CA PHE A 136 -1.39 -14.45 3.95
C PHE A 136 0.05 -14.98 4.16
N GLU A 137 0.93 -14.81 3.19
CA GLU A 137 2.31 -15.24 3.28
C GLU A 137 3.10 -14.47 4.37
N LEU A 138 2.85 -13.18 4.54
CA LEU A 138 3.42 -12.40 5.64
C LEU A 138 2.95 -12.86 7.01
N GLN A 139 1.70 -13.35 7.12
CA GLN A 139 1.18 -13.90 8.37
C GLN A 139 1.77 -15.28 8.70
N LEU A 140 1.89 -16.15 7.70
CA LEU A 140 2.38 -17.52 7.88
C LEU A 140 3.90 -17.62 7.95
N LYS A 141 4.63 -16.81 7.19
CA LYS A 141 6.10 -16.81 7.10
C LYS A 141 6.69 -18.18 6.86
N LYS A 142 6.13 -18.93 5.90
CA LYS A 142 6.69 -20.19 5.46
C LYS A 142 8.08 -20.00 4.85
N TYR A 143 8.87 -21.06 4.78
CA TYR A 143 10.17 -21.00 4.14
C TYR A 143 10.07 -20.42 2.73
N GLY A 144 10.91 -19.42 2.44
CA GLY A 144 10.94 -18.76 1.12
C GLY A 144 9.84 -17.71 0.90
N PHE A 145 9.05 -17.34 1.91
CA PHE A 145 7.93 -16.41 1.75
C PHE A 145 8.37 -15.05 1.22
N GLU A 146 9.54 -14.54 1.59
CA GLU A 146 10.02 -13.24 1.11
C GLU A 146 10.23 -13.23 -0.41
N THR A 147 10.78 -14.30 -0.97
CA THR A 147 10.91 -14.46 -2.42
C THR A 147 9.54 -14.57 -3.10
N TYR A 148 8.63 -15.30 -2.48
CA TYR A 148 7.28 -15.50 -2.99
C TYR A 148 6.51 -14.17 -3.06
N ILE A 149 6.48 -13.41 -1.98
CA ILE A 149 5.77 -12.11 -1.96
C ILE A 149 6.42 -11.07 -2.87
N ALA A 150 7.75 -11.08 -3.03
CA ALA A 150 8.42 -10.21 -4.00
C ALA A 150 7.98 -10.54 -5.43
N SER A 151 7.85 -11.82 -5.76
CA SER A 151 7.32 -12.28 -7.06
C SER A 151 5.87 -11.84 -7.26
N ASP A 152 5.02 -11.94 -6.24
CA ASP A 152 3.63 -11.49 -6.30
C ASP A 152 3.52 -9.99 -6.48
N PHE A 153 4.36 -9.23 -5.81
CA PHE A 153 4.43 -7.78 -6.03
C PHE A 153 4.82 -7.43 -7.47
N MET A 154 5.78 -8.15 -8.05
CA MET A 154 6.15 -7.97 -9.46
C MET A 154 4.97 -8.21 -10.40
N LYS A 155 4.13 -9.23 -10.14
CA LYS A 155 2.89 -9.45 -10.91
C LYS A 155 1.95 -8.25 -10.79
N LEU A 156 1.84 -7.65 -9.60
CA LEU A 156 1.01 -6.48 -9.36
C LEU A 156 1.45 -5.28 -10.20
N LEU A 157 2.75 -5.09 -10.40
CA LEU A 157 3.30 -4.00 -11.20
C LEU A 157 3.04 -4.14 -12.70
N VAL A 158 2.83 -5.35 -13.21
CA VAL A 158 2.62 -5.62 -14.63
C VAL A 158 1.16 -5.90 -14.99
N CYS A 159 0.26 -5.87 -14.02
CA CYS A 159 -1.19 -5.96 -14.24
C CYS A 159 -1.74 -4.60 -14.58
#